data_248cff33a7c301ff2c33c1c0400a6d61
#
_entry.id   248cff33a7c301ff2c33c1c0400a6d61
#
_cell.length_a   1.000
_cell.length_b   1.000
_cell.length_c   1.000
_cell.angle_alpha   90.00
_cell.angle_beta   90.00
_cell.angle_gamma   90.00
#
_symmetry.space_group_name_H-M   'P 1'
#
loop_
_entity.id
_entity.type
_entity.pdbx_description
1 polymer ?
#
loop_
_entity_poly.entity_id
_entity_poly.type
_entity_poly.pdbx_seq_one_letter_code
_entity_poly.pdbx_strand_id
1 'polypeptide(L)'
;MKKNTALALALVLGSWVSQSLAGGIVLQRTRVIYDAGKKEAALPVANRSENLPYLLQSWVDNAQGTARGPFIITPPLFRLDSGSDSSLRIIKSSENIINNKESLFFINVRAIPAKSQSADSDNNMLTLVFKTRIKLFYRPANLTGKPYDAYKSLEYKYSNNKLDIYNPSAYHVVFAGIALGKTDLTSKID
;
A
#
# COMPACT_ATOMS: atom_id res chain seq x y z
N MET A 1 -11.83 -28.02 46.49
CA MET A 1 -12.25 -26.67 46.07
C MET A 1 -11.08 -25.69 45.87
N LYS A 2 -10.02 -25.66 46.70
CA LYS A 2 -8.89 -24.69 46.55
C LYS A 2 -8.03 -24.84 45.29
N LYS A 3 -7.92 -26.03 44.70
CA LYS A 3 -7.12 -26.25 43.45
C LYS A 3 -7.78 -25.68 42.19
N ASN A 4 -9.12 -25.71 42.12
CA ASN A 4 -9.86 -25.24 40.96
C ASN A 4 -9.97 -23.70 40.92
N THR A 5 -9.95 -23.03 42.08
CA THR A 5 -9.92 -21.56 42.16
C THR A 5 -8.56 -20.99 41.78
N ALA A 6 -7.46 -21.69 42.10
CA ALA A 6 -6.12 -21.27 41.67
C ALA A 6 -5.94 -21.39 40.14
N LEU A 7 -6.52 -22.43 39.52
CA LEU A 7 -6.48 -22.61 38.04
C LEU A 7 -7.32 -21.55 37.32
N ALA A 8 -8.49 -21.20 37.86
CA ALA A 8 -9.32 -20.12 37.29
C ALA A 8 -8.66 -18.76 37.42
N LEU A 9 -7.96 -18.48 38.53
CA LEU A 9 -7.24 -17.22 38.70
C LEU A 9 -6.02 -17.10 37.75
N ALA A 10 -5.32 -18.21 37.48
CA ALA A 10 -4.22 -18.25 36.53
C ALA A 10 -4.68 -18.02 35.06
N LEU A 11 -5.87 -18.49 34.72
CA LEU A 11 -6.47 -18.26 33.39
C LEU A 11 -6.89 -16.80 33.17
N VAL A 12 -7.35 -16.10 34.20
CA VAL A 12 -7.75 -14.67 34.12
C VAL A 12 -6.51 -13.77 34.06
N LEU A 13 -5.41 -14.13 34.72
CA LEU A 13 -4.15 -13.37 34.65
C LEU A 13 -3.41 -13.51 33.30
N GLY A 14 -3.63 -14.62 32.56
CA GLY A 14 -3.05 -14.86 31.24
C GLY A 14 -3.70 -14.09 30.09
N SER A 15 -4.83 -13.41 30.31
CA SER A 15 -5.62 -12.73 29.27
C SER A 15 -5.19 -11.29 29.00
N TRP A 16 -4.21 -10.75 29.70
CA TRP A 16 -3.64 -9.43 29.39
C TRP A 16 -2.64 -9.54 28.25
N VAL A 17 -3.17 -9.84 27.06
CA VAL A 17 -2.42 -9.73 25.82
C VAL A 17 -2.14 -8.26 25.61
N SER A 18 -0.91 -7.84 25.87
CA SER A 18 -0.43 -6.49 25.49
C SER A 18 -0.58 -6.35 24.00
N GLN A 19 -1.54 -5.54 23.55
CA GLN A 19 -1.64 -5.16 22.15
C GLN A 19 -0.40 -4.34 21.81
N SER A 20 0.54 -4.94 21.09
CA SER A 20 1.65 -4.20 20.48
C SER A 20 1.07 -3.27 19.42
N LEU A 21 0.85 -2.00 19.79
CA LEU A 21 0.52 -0.95 18.84
C LEU A 21 1.79 -0.62 18.06
N ALA A 22 1.92 -1.20 16.86
CA ALA A 22 2.94 -0.77 15.91
C ALA A 22 2.65 0.68 15.53
N GLY A 23 3.32 1.62 16.18
CA GLY A 23 3.22 3.05 15.89
C GLY A 23 3.85 3.39 14.55
N GLY A 24 3.41 4.49 13.94
CA GLY A 24 3.98 5.01 12.69
C GLY A 24 2.94 5.43 11.67
N ILE A 25 3.39 5.66 10.44
CA ILE A 25 2.51 6.10 9.35
C ILE A 25 1.82 4.90 8.71
N VAL A 26 0.49 4.97 8.66
CA VAL A 26 -0.39 3.95 8.08
C VAL A 26 -1.13 4.53 6.89
N LEU A 27 -1.00 3.90 5.73
CA LEU A 27 -1.87 4.14 4.58
C LEU A 27 -3.10 3.25 4.74
N GLN A 28 -4.29 3.84 4.78
CA GLN A 28 -5.54 3.11 5.04
C GLN A 28 -6.06 2.36 3.80
N ARG A 29 -5.24 2.24 2.76
CA ARG A 29 -5.52 1.47 1.54
C ARG A 29 -4.27 0.76 1.07
N THR A 30 -4.46 -0.45 0.55
CA THR A 30 -3.38 -1.24 -0.07
C THR A 30 -3.19 -0.90 -1.55
N ARG A 31 -4.16 -0.25 -2.17
CA ARG A 31 -4.17 0.23 -3.56
C ARG A 31 -5.17 1.38 -3.72
N VAL A 32 -5.00 2.17 -4.75
CA VAL A 32 -5.97 3.21 -5.14
C VAL A 32 -6.46 2.92 -6.55
N ILE A 33 -7.76 3.05 -6.78
CA ILE A 33 -8.36 3.08 -8.11
C ILE A 33 -8.71 4.53 -8.42
N TYR A 34 -8.09 5.08 -9.46
CA TYR A 34 -8.44 6.38 -10.00
C TYR A 34 -9.44 6.17 -11.15
N ASP A 35 -10.69 6.46 -10.90
CA ASP A 35 -11.76 6.45 -11.91
C ASP A 35 -11.59 7.67 -12.82
N ALA A 36 -11.46 7.44 -14.14
CA ALA A 36 -11.28 8.51 -15.11
C ALA A 36 -12.47 9.50 -15.18
N GLY A 37 -13.66 9.09 -14.76
CA GLY A 37 -14.84 9.95 -14.65
C GLY A 37 -14.79 10.90 -13.43
N LYS A 38 -13.84 10.72 -12.52
CA LYS A 38 -13.67 11.56 -11.32
C LYS A 38 -12.53 12.55 -11.49
N LYS A 39 -12.66 13.70 -10.84
CA LYS A 39 -11.61 14.74 -10.85
C LYS A 39 -10.42 14.39 -9.97
N GLU A 40 -10.62 13.52 -8.96
CA GLU A 40 -9.60 13.14 -7.99
C GLU A 40 -9.88 11.77 -7.37
N ALA A 41 -8.85 11.20 -6.75
CA ALA A 41 -8.96 10.06 -5.85
C ALA A 41 -8.33 10.41 -4.49
N ALA A 42 -8.86 9.83 -3.41
CA ALA A 42 -8.38 10.07 -2.06
C ALA A 42 -7.61 8.86 -1.52
N LEU A 43 -6.50 9.15 -0.82
CA LEU A 43 -5.75 8.15 -0.04
C LEU A 43 -5.66 8.62 1.41
N PRO A 44 -6.47 8.08 2.32
CA PRO A 44 -6.37 8.39 3.74
C PRO A 44 -5.06 7.89 4.32
N VAL A 45 -4.44 8.72 5.17
CA VAL A 45 -3.18 8.43 5.86
C VAL A 45 -3.31 8.82 7.33
N ALA A 46 -2.75 8.00 8.21
CA ALA A 46 -2.80 8.20 9.65
C ALA A 46 -1.41 8.11 10.27
N ASN A 47 -1.16 8.92 11.29
CA ASN A 47 -0.02 8.73 12.16
C ASN A 47 -0.47 8.06 13.46
N ARG A 48 -0.10 6.80 13.64
CA ARG A 48 -0.44 5.98 14.83
C ARG A 48 0.68 5.94 15.88
N SER A 49 1.70 6.79 15.76
CA SER A 49 2.70 6.94 16.81
C SER A 49 2.12 7.73 18.00
N GLU A 50 2.57 7.43 19.20
CA GLU A 50 2.08 8.11 20.41
C GLU A 50 2.59 9.55 20.51
N ASN A 51 3.89 9.79 20.22
CA ASN A 51 4.52 11.09 20.47
C ASN A 51 5.43 11.56 19.33
N LEU A 52 5.39 10.91 18.15
CA LEU A 52 6.32 11.22 17.07
C LEU A 52 5.59 11.80 15.86
N PRO A 53 5.74 13.10 15.56
CA PRO A 53 5.28 13.66 14.31
C PRO A 53 6.18 13.26 13.15
N TYR A 54 5.62 13.19 11.95
CA TYR A 54 6.33 12.87 10.73
C TYR A 54 6.16 13.97 9.68
N LEU A 55 7.22 14.21 8.92
CA LEU A 55 7.13 14.93 7.66
C LEU A 55 6.87 13.90 6.55
N LEU A 56 5.71 14.01 5.90
CA LEU A 56 5.30 13.14 4.82
C LEU A 56 5.59 13.78 3.48
N GLN A 57 6.28 13.05 2.60
CA GLN A 57 6.50 13.41 1.22
C GLN A 57 5.82 12.38 0.32
N SER A 58 4.97 12.83 -0.63
CA SER A 58 4.19 11.95 -1.48
C SER A 58 4.32 12.30 -2.96
N TRP A 59 4.35 11.26 -3.81
CA TRP A 59 4.44 11.40 -5.26
C TRP A 59 3.97 10.13 -5.97
N VAL A 60 3.74 10.25 -7.29
CA VAL A 60 3.41 9.11 -8.16
C VAL A 60 4.54 8.86 -9.14
N ASP A 61 4.92 7.59 -9.31
CA ASP A 61 5.84 7.13 -10.34
C ASP A 61 5.10 6.32 -11.41
N ASN A 62 5.69 6.23 -12.63
CA ASN A 62 5.22 5.32 -13.68
C ASN A 62 5.35 3.84 -13.27
N ALA A 63 4.84 2.93 -14.09
CA ALA A 63 4.85 1.50 -13.82
C ALA A 63 6.28 0.95 -13.61
N GLN A 64 7.27 1.48 -14.32
CA GLN A 64 8.67 1.10 -14.24
C GLN A 64 9.38 1.69 -13.02
N GLY A 65 8.80 2.72 -12.39
CA GLY A 65 9.41 3.42 -11.25
C GLY A 65 10.59 4.32 -11.61
N THR A 66 10.79 4.60 -12.89
CA THR A 66 11.94 5.36 -13.43
C THR A 66 11.66 6.82 -13.62
N ALA A 67 10.39 7.23 -13.76
CA ALA A 67 9.96 8.60 -13.98
C ALA A 67 8.67 8.91 -13.23
N ARG A 68 8.37 10.20 -13.05
CA ARG A 68 7.10 10.66 -12.49
C ARG A 68 5.94 10.25 -13.39
N GLY A 69 4.86 9.78 -12.76
CA GLY A 69 3.60 9.51 -13.45
C GLY A 69 2.81 10.80 -13.71
N PRO A 70 1.74 10.71 -14.51
CA PRO A 70 0.89 11.84 -14.89
C PRO A 70 -0.12 12.21 -13.80
N PHE A 71 0.29 12.20 -12.54
CA PHE A 71 -0.53 12.53 -11.38
C PHE A 71 0.23 13.43 -10.40
N ILE A 72 -0.50 14.33 -9.79
CA ILE A 72 -0.03 15.18 -8.70
C ILE A 72 -0.73 14.75 -7.42
N ILE A 73 0.01 14.69 -6.31
CA ILE A 73 -0.55 14.47 -4.98
C ILE A 73 -0.52 15.78 -4.20
N THR A 74 -1.62 16.08 -3.53
CA THR A 74 -1.74 17.29 -2.70
C THR A 74 -2.21 16.91 -1.29
N PRO A 75 -1.53 17.39 -0.24
CA PRO A 75 -0.25 18.12 -0.27
C PRO A 75 0.93 17.19 -0.61
N PRO A 76 1.95 17.67 -1.38
CA PRO A 76 3.11 16.84 -1.75
C PRO A 76 4.10 16.66 -0.60
N LEU A 77 4.11 17.61 0.34
CA LEU A 77 4.92 17.61 1.54
C LEU A 77 4.15 18.29 2.67
N PHE A 78 4.01 17.62 3.82
CA PHE A 78 3.34 18.18 4.98
C PHE A 78 3.74 17.44 6.26
N ARG A 79 3.55 18.10 7.40
CA ARG A 79 3.72 17.50 8.72
C ARG A 79 2.41 16.84 9.14
N LEU A 80 2.51 15.60 9.64
CA LEU A 80 1.41 14.88 10.25
C LEU A 80 1.76 14.61 11.72
N ASP A 81 1.02 15.27 12.61
CA ASP A 81 1.26 15.14 14.04
C ASP A 81 0.83 13.77 14.56
N SER A 82 1.36 13.40 15.72
CA SER A 82 1.03 12.18 16.45
C SER A 82 -0.48 12.03 16.63
N GLY A 83 -1.02 10.82 16.43
CA GLY A 83 -2.43 10.51 16.58
C GLY A 83 -3.36 11.14 15.53
N SER A 84 -2.81 11.89 14.55
CA SER A 84 -3.61 12.64 13.57
C SER A 84 -3.88 11.83 12.30
N ASP A 85 -5.00 12.15 11.65
CA ASP A 85 -5.41 11.62 10.35
C ASP A 85 -5.36 12.74 9.29
N SER A 86 -5.10 12.37 8.05
CA SER A 86 -5.12 13.26 6.89
C SER A 86 -5.55 12.50 5.63
N SER A 87 -5.74 13.20 4.53
CA SER A 87 -6.07 12.59 3.24
C SER A 87 -5.24 13.23 2.12
N LEU A 88 -4.53 12.39 1.39
CA LEU A 88 -3.83 12.78 0.17
C LEU A 88 -4.81 12.78 -1.00
N ARG A 89 -4.87 13.89 -1.74
CA ARG A 89 -5.67 14.02 -2.96
C ARG A 89 -4.78 13.75 -4.16
N ILE A 90 -5.18 12.82 -5.00
CA ILE A 90 -4.48 12.41 -6.22
C ILE A 90 -5.26 12.99 -7.39
N ILE A 91 -4.62 13.82 -8.20
CA ILE A 91 -5.22 14.55 -9.30
C ILE A 91 -4.47 14.19 -10.58
N LYS A 92 -5.19 13.88 -11.65
CA LYS A 92 -4.61 13.65 -12.97
C LYS A 92 -4.07 14.98 -13.53
N SER A 93 -2.80 15.01 -13.95
CA SER A 93 -2.11 16.20 -14.45
C SER A 93 -1.85 16.17 -15.95
N SER A 94 -2.11 15.05 -16.63
CA SER A 94 -1.92 14.92 -18.08
C SER A 94 -3.03 14.07 -18.70
N GLU A 95 -3.40 14.40 -19.92
CA GLU A 95 -4.38 13.66 -20.72
C GLU A 95 -3.76 12.43 -21.44
N ASN A 96 -2.44 12.34 -21.53
CA ASN A 96 -1.72 11.28 -22.24
C ASN A 96 -1.65 9.99 -21.43
N ILE A 97 -2.81 9.39 -21.11
CA ILE A 97 -2.92 8.07 -20.50
C ILE A 97 -3.73 7.17 -21.43
N ILE A 98 -3.30 5.92 -21.57
CA ILE A 98 -4.00 4.92 -22.38
C ILE A 98 -5.45 4.77 -21.88
N ASN A 99 -6.43 4.83 -22.80
CA ASN A 99 -7.86 4.83 -22.47
C ASN A 99 -8.59 3.52 -22.81
N ASN A 100 -7.91 2.51 -23.39
CA ASN A 100 -8.53 1.23 -23.77
C ASN A 100 -8.32 0.12 -22.74
N LYS A 101 -7.49 0.35 -21.72
CA LYS A 101 -7.25 -0.56 -20.60
C LYS A 101 -6.79 0.20 -19.36
N GLU A 102 -6.83 -0.45 -18.20
CA GLU A 102 -6.22 0.10 -16.98
C GLU A 102 -4.72 0.34 -17.17
N SER A 103 -4.24 1.42 -16.56
CA SER A 103 -2.81 1.73 -16.50
C SER A 103 -2.33 1.69 -15.06
N LEU A 104 -1.16 1.07 -14.84
CA LEU A 104 -0.55 0.94 -13.52
C LEU A 104 0.43 2.08 -13.27
N PHE A 105 0.33 2.66 -12.09
CA PHE A 105 1.26 3.63 -11.51
C PHE A 105 1.54 3.24 -10.05
N PHE A 106 2.47 3.94 -9.40
CA PHE A 106 2.79 3.72 -8.02
C PHE A 106 2.76 5.01 -7.21
N ILE A 107 1.95 5.01 -6.15
CA ILE A 107 2.00 6.04 -5.12
C ILE A 107 3.12 5.69 -4.15
N ASN A 108 3.99 6.66 -3.90
CA ASN A 108 5.03 6.57 -2.88
C ASN A 108 4.72 7.58 -1.79
N VAL A 109 4.85 7.15 -0.55
CA VAL A 109 4.78 8.00 0.64
C VAL A 109 6.04 7.75 1.46
N ARG A 110 6.86 8.78 1.61
CA ARG A 110 8.06 8.78 2.45
C ARG A 110 7.72 9.43 3.77
N ALA A 111 7.96 8.74 4.86
CA ALA A 111 7.76 9.21 6.22
C ALA A 111 9.12 9.49 6.86
N ILE A 112 9.37 10.74 7.20
CA ILE A 112 10.59 11.24 7.82
C ILE A 112 10.24 11.63 9.26
N PRO A 113 10.76 10.94 10.30
CA PRO A 113 10.46 11.28 11.68
C PRO A 113 11.07 12.62 12.06
N ALA A 114 10.40 13.38 12.92
CA ALA A 114 10.99 14.58 13.51
C ALA A 114 12.17 14.20 14.41
N LYS A 115 13.22 15.04 14.42
CA LYS A 115 14.32 14.88 15.37
C LYS A 115 13.82 15.16 16.78
N SER A 116 14.19 14.32 17.75
CA SER A 116 13.98 14.62 19.16
C SER A 116 14.85 15.81 19.55
N GLN A 117 14.28 16.81 20.21
CA GLN A 117 14.99 17.99 20.71
C GLN A 117 15.92 17.66 21.92
N SER A 118 15.77 16.49 22.51
CA SER A 118 16.53 16.05 23.70
C SER A 118 17.81 15.27 23.37
N ALA A 119 18.18 15.15 22.11
CA ALA A 119 19.43 14.51 21.74
C ALA A 119 20.57 15.55 21.86
N ASP A 120 21.29 15.49 22.98
CA ASP A 120 22.61 16.12 23.09
C ASP A 120 23.46 15.77 21.87
N SER A 121 24.16 16.76 21.35
CA SER A 121 24.79 16.78 20.03
C SER A 121 25.91 15.74 19.81
N ASP A 122 26.19 14.86 20.75
CA ASP A 122 27.32 13.93 20.73
C ASP A 122 26.94 12.43 20.59
N ASN A 123 25.67 12.08 20.49
CA ASN A 123 25.28 10.68 20.33
C ASN A 123 25.04 10.33 18.85
N ASN A 124 25.69 9.26 18.36
CA ASN A 124 25.41 8.65 17.07
C ASN A 124 23.93 8.25 16.98
N MET A 125 23.13 9.07 16.28
CA MET A 125 21.70 8.80 16.08
C MET A 125 21.44 8.17 14.71
N LEU A 126 20.80 7.01 14.71
CA LEU A 126 20.25 6.40 13.50
C LEU A 126 18.83 6.91 13.25
N THR A 127 18.62 7.65 12.16
CA THR A 127 17.27 8.06 11.71
C THR A 127 16.78 7.13 10.63
N LEU A 128 15.69 6.39 10.90
CA LEU A 128 15.04 5.52 9.93
C LEU A 128 13.98 6.29 9.15
N VAL A 129 14.13 6.31 7.83
CA VAL A 129 13.15 6.89 6.91
C VAL A 129 12.44 5.76 6.17
N PHE A 130 11.14 5.69 6.33
CA PHE A 130 10.31 4.65 5.69
C PHE A 130 9.70 5.18 4.39
N LYS A 131 9.73 4.36 3.36
CA LYS A 131 9.01 4.61 2.11
C LYS A 131 8.03 3.48 1.85
N THR A 132 6.74 3.81 1.88
CA THR A 132 5.66 2.90 1.49
C THR A 132 5.28 3.14 0.04
N ARG A 133 5.15 2.05 -0.73
CA ARG A 133 4.77 2.09 -2.14
C ARG A 133 3.53 1.23 -2.34
N ILE A 134 2.45 1.84 -2.90
CA ILE A 134 1.20 1.14 -3.23
C ILE A 134 0.83 1.35 -4.70
N LYS A 135 0.03 0.44 -5.25
CA LYS A 135 -0.44 0.50 -6.64
C LYS A 135 -1.52 1.57 -6.81
N LEU A 136 -1.42 2.34 -7.89
CA LEU A 136 -2.45 3.23 -8.39
C LEU A 136 -2.88 2.73 -9.77
N PHE A 137 -4.14 2.32 -9.90
CA PHE A 137 -4.71 1.93 -11.18
C PHE A 137 -5.55 3.09 -11.74
N TYR A 138 -5.14 3.65 -12.85
CA TYR A 138 -6.00 4.54 -13.62
C TYR A 138 -6.98 3.69 -14.43
N ARG A 139 -8.27 3.91 -14.21
CA ARG A 139 -9.35 3.15 -14.85
C ARG A 139 -10.17 4.04 -15.75
N PRO A 140 -10.03 3.91 -17.10
CA PRO A 140 -10.92 4.53 -18.06
C PRO A 140 -12.39 4.17 -17.84
N ALA A 141 -13.30 5.08 -18.20
CA ALA A 141 -14.73 4.91 -17.90
C ALA A 141 -15.42 3.77 -18.70
N ASN A 142 -14.98 3.52 -19.94
CA ASN A 142 -15.70 2.66 -20.89
C ASN A 142 -14.94 1.36 -21.19
N LEU A 143 -14.36 0.72 -20.17
CA LEU A 143 -13.69 -0.55 -20.36
C LEU A 143 -14.69 -1.69 -20.50
N THR A 144 -14.42 -2.61 -21.44
CA THR A 144 -15.23 -3.81 -21.64
C THR A 144 -15.03 -4.79 -20.50
N GLY A 145 -16.13 -5.40 -20.03
CA GLY A 145 -16.12 -6.38 -18.95
C GLY A 145 -16.17 -5.75 -17.57
N LYS A 146 -15.82 -6.55 -16.55
CA LYS A 146 -15.84 -6.13 -15.15
C LYS A 146 -14.54 -6.52 -14.45
N PRO A 147 -13.99 -5.67 -13.57
CA PRO A 147 -12.69 -5.92 -12.94
C PRO A 147 -12.67 -7.21 -12.09
N TYR A 148 -13.80 -7.55 -11.45
CA TYR A 148 -13.90 -8.76 -10.62
C TYR A 148 -14.07 -10.06 -11.44
N ASP A 149 -14.29 -9.97 -12.76
CA ASP A 149 -14.35 -11.12 -13.67
C ASP A 149 -13.07 -11.30 -14.50
N ALA A 150 -12.16 -10.34 -14.46
CA ALA A 150 -10.94 -10.34 -15.27
C ALA A 150 -10.08 -11.60 -15.09
N TYR A 151 -10.04 -12.17 -13.87
CA TYR A 151 -9.29 -13.39 -13.60
C TYR A 151 -9.84 -14.62 -14.35
N LYS A 152 -11.12 -14.62 -14.75
CA LYS A 152 -11.77 -15.73 -15.47
C LYS A 152 -11.30 -15.82 -16.93
N SER A 153 -10.80 -14.73 -17.48
CA SER A 153 -10.31 -14.65 -18.86
C SER A 153 -8.82 -14.93 -19.00
N LEU A 154 -8.13 -15.22 -17.90
CA LEU A 154 -6.70 -15.51 -17.95
C LEU A 154 -6.42 -16.79 -18.75
N GLU A 155 -5.45 -16.70 -19.63
CA GLU A 155 -4.96 -17.81 -20.45
C GLU A 155 -3.63 -18.31 -19.89
N TYR A 156 -3.44 -19.62 -19.86
CA TYR A 156 -2.26 -20.26 -19.28
C TYR A 156 -1.56 -21.14 -20.30
N LYS A 157 -0.27 -21.00 -20.42
CA LYS A 157 0.58 -21.88 -21.23
C LYS A 157 1.75 -22.38 -20.40
N TYR A 158 1.88 -23.70 -20.30
CA TYR A 158 3.03 -24.32 -19.65
C TYR A 158 3.89 -24.99 -20.71
N SER A 159 5.16 -24.57 -20.84
CA SER A 159 6.14 -25.12 -21.75
C SER A 159 7.56 -24.87 -21.25
N ASN A 160 8.48 -25.79 -21.50
CA ASN A 160 9.90 -25.66 -21.14
C ASN A 160 10.13 -25.29 -19.66
N ASN A 161 9.37 -25.91 -18.76
CA ASN A 161 9.40 -25.63 -17.32
C ASN A 161 9.05 -24.18 -16.93
N LYS A 162 8.34 -23.46 -17.81
CA LYS A 162 7.88 -22.08 -17.62
C LYS A 162 6.36 -22.00 -17.74
N LEU A 163 5.70 -21.30 -16.81
CA LEU A 163 4.28 -20.98 -16.85
C LEU A 163 4.13 -19.56 -17.34
N ASP A 164 3.58 -19.39 -18.55
CA ASP A 164 3.19 -18.08 -19.08
C ASP A 164 1.71 -17.84 -18.77
N ILE A 165 1.40 -16.66 -18.24
CA ILE A 165 0.03 -16.23 -17.93
C ILE A 165 -0.26 -14.99 -18.76
N TYR A 166 -1.26 -15.09 -19.64
CA TYR A 166 -1.70 -13.98 -20.46
C TYR A 166 -3.05 -13.45 -19.97
N ASN A 167 -3.15 -12.14 -19.85
CA ASN A 167 -4.37 -11.45 -19.44
C ASN A 167 -4.96 -10.66 -20.63
N PRO A 168 -5.97 -11.17 -21.33
CA PRO A 168 -6.61 -10.49 -22.46
C PRO A 168 -7.57 -9.37 -22.01
N SER A 169 -7.90 -9.29 -20.72
CA SER A 169 -8.85 -8.31 -20.21
C SER A 169 -8.29 -6.89 -20.20
N ALA A 170 -9.17 -5.91 -20.11
CA ALA A 170 -8.81 -4.51 -19.96
C ALA A 170 -8.40 -4.13 -18.50
N TYR A 171 -8.41 -5.07 -17.58
CA TYR A 171 -8.17 -4.84 -16.15
C TYR A 171 -6.93 -5.55 -15.67
N HIS A 172 -6.25 -4.99 -14.68
CA HIS A 172 -5.16 -5.67 -14.01
C HIS A 172 -5.67 -6.74 -13.06
N VAL A 173 -5.05 -7.91 -13.08
CA VAL A 173 -5.28 -8.98 -12.11
C VAL A 173 -4.10 -9.00 -11.13
N VAL A 174 -4.41 -9.02 -9.83
CA VAL A 174 -3.40 -9.10 -8.77
C VAL A 174 -3.50 -10.47 -8.13
N PHE A 175 -2.45 -11.26 -8.27
CA PHE A 175 -2.37 -12.57 -7.64
C PHE A 175 -2.00 -12.44 -6.16
N ALA A 176 -2.69 -13.16 -5.30
CA ALA A 176 -2.29 -13.35 -3.90
C ALA A 176 -1.23 -14.46 -3.79
N GLY A 177 -1.25 -15.42 -4.71
CA GLY A 177 -0.30 -16.50 -4.84
C GLY A 177 -0.53 -17.26 -6.14
N ILE A 178 0.51 -17.93 -6.62
CA ILE A 178 0.46 -18.84 -7.78
C ILE A 178 1.11 -20.16 -7.37
N ALA A 179 0.40 -21.26 -7.62
CA ALA A 179 0.94 -22.59 -7.37
C ALA A 179 0.70 -23.51 -8.60
N LEU A 180 1.64 -24.37 -8.88
CA LEU A 180 1.50 -25.43 -9.88
C LEU A 180 1.56 -26.78 -9.16
N GLY A 181 0.40 -27.43 -9.02
CA GLY A 181 0.26 -28.60 -8.16
C GLY A 181 0.57 -28.26 -6.69
N LYS A 182 1.63 -28.86 -6.13
CA LYS A 182 2.09 -28.60 -4.76
C LYS A 182 3.21 -27.55 -4.67
N THR A 183 3.67 -27.02 -5.80
CA THR A 183 4.80 -26.09 -5.86
C THR A 183 4.31 -24.67 -5.87
N ASP A 184 4.69 -23.88 -4.85
CA ASP A 184 4.44 -22.44 -4.78
C ASP A 184 5.41 -21.69 -5.73
N LEU A 185 4.85 -20.91 -6.64
CA LEU A 185 5.57 -20.10 -7.61
C LEU A 185 5.49 -18.59 -7.28
N THR A 186 4.85 -18.20 -6.20
CA THR A 186 4.58 -16.78 -5.85
C THR A 186 5.86 -15.93 -5.80
N SER A 187 6.97 -16.50 -5.31
CA SER A 187 8.27 -15.81 -5.23
C SER A 187 9.06 -15.79 -6.56
N LYS A 188 8.57 -16.42 -7.62
CA LYS A 188 9.21 -16.57 -8.93
C LYS A 188 8.48 -15.82 -10.04
N ILE A 189 7.64 -14.85 -9.67
CA ILE A 189 6.91 -14.01 -10.63
C ILE A 189 7.82 -12.86 -11.03
N ASP A 190 8.11 -12.74 -12.32
CA ASP A 190 8.87 -11.64 -12.94
C ASP A 190 7.96 -10.46 -13.32
#